data_ee64602594fdf0819a0fe187021dbc42
#
_entry.id   ee64602594fdf0819a0fe187021dbc42
#
_cell.length_a   1.000
_cell.length_b   1.000
_cell.length_c   1.000
_cell.angle_alpha   90.00
_cell.angle_beta   90.00
_cell.angle_gamma   90.00
#
_symmetry.space_group_name_H-M   'P 1'
#
loop_
_entity.id
_entity.type
_entity.pdbx_description
1 polymer ?
#
loop_
_entity_poly.entity_id
_entity_poly.type
_entity_poly.pdbx_seq_one_letter_code
_entity_poly.pdbx_strand_id
1 'polypeptide(L)'
;MSRIVWDKTGERFYETGVDRAVLYPISSAGLYNKGVPWNGITGITESPSGAEPNNLYADNIKYLVLVGAEDFGLTVECYTYPDEWEECDGSAEIAPGVVAGQQNRKVFGLSYRTKLGNDVDGQDHGYKLHLVYGGLASPSERGYQTVNDSPEPINPSWEITTTPVDVPGYKPTARLIITSTKVDPAKLKALEDILYGTEDQDARLPLPEEVIQLLKPSVAVTASPESADATLFGKKVSDLQTNVAVGADSITGTLKNVTGYTEFNSKPAEQSGHYLALKFDVTPTDAVTTVELVGGTKGPVTLNADKNIVLLIKNNTQSVKVTSTKDGSSVTKTYALTNLTLES
;
A
#
# COMPACT_ATOMS: atom_id res chain seq x y z
N MET A 1 -18.84 23.60 -3.46
CA MET A 1 -19.20 22.22 -3.87
C MET A 1 -19.05 22.14 -5.37
N SER A 2 -18.19 21.24 -5.87
CA SER A 2 -18.04 21.04 -7.32
C SER A 2 -19.20 20.21 -7.85
N ARG A 3 -19.75 20.61 -9.01
CA ARG A 3 -20.79 19.86 -9.72
C ARG A 3 -20.23 18.50 -10.16
N ILE A 4 -20.99 17.43 -9.97
CA ILE A 4 -20.66 16.11 -10.48
C ILE A 4 -20.66 16.16 -12.02
N VAL A 5 -19.62 15.65 -12.65
CA VAL A 5 -19.49 15.54 -14.10
C VAL A 5 -19.20 14.09 -14.43
N TRP A 6 -19.94 13.49 -15.35
CA TRP A 6 -19.77 12.11 -15.82
C TRP A 6 -18.98 12.08 -17.13
N ASP A 7 -18.44 10.91 -17.45
CA ASP A 7 -17.84 10.58 -18.77
C ASP A 7 -16.76 11.56 -19.25
N LYS A 8 -15.95 12.08 -18.32
CA LYS A 8 -14.80 12.90 -18.71
C LYS A 8 -13.81 12.07 -19.53
N THR A 9 -13.24 12.72 -20.53
CA THR A 9 -12.17 12.14 -21.34
C THR A 9 -11.00 11.72 -20.43
N GLY A 10 -10.51 10.49 -20.62
CA GLY A 10 -9.48 9.88 -19.77
C GLY A 10 -9.99 9.18 -18.52
N GLU A 11 -11.27 9.34 -18.13
CA GLU A 11 -11.88 8.72 -16.96
C GLU A 11 -12.83 7.56 -17.29
N ARG A 12 -12.88 7.10 -18.55
CA ARG A 12 -13.68 5.94 -18.98
C ARG A 12 -12.84 4.68 -18.93
N PHE A 13 -12.80 4.06 -17.74
CA PHE A 13 -11.96 2.89 -17.51
C PHE A 13 -12.65 1.59 -17.84
N TYR A 14 -11.86 0.63 -18.32
CA TYR A 14 -12.28 -0.76 -18.52
C TYR A 14 -11.15 -1.72 -18.16
N GLU A 15 -11.50 -2.96 -17.85
CA GLU A 15 -10.56 -4.04 -17.52
C GLU A 15 -10.70 -5.16 -18.53
N THR A 16 -9.59 -5.71 -19.01
CA THR A 16 -9.59 -6.76 -20.04
C THR A 16 -8.36 -7.64 -19.96
N GLY A 17 -8.48 -8.84 -20.52
CA GLY A 17 -7.39 -9.78 -20.66
C GLY A 17 -6.86 -10.31 -19.32
N VAL A 18 -6.17 -11.43 -19.40
CA VAL A 18 -5.43 -12.03 -18.29
C VAL A 18 -4.07 -12.48 -18.79
N ASP A 19 -3.01 -12.16 -18.07
CA ASP A 19 -1.66 -12.57 -18.40
C ASP A 19 -0.78 -12.75 -17.15
N ARG A 20 0.46 -13.19 -17.34
CA ARG A 20 1.49 -13.33 -16.30
C ARG A 20 1.04 -14.11 -15.07
N ALA A 21 0.30 -15.20 -15.29
CA ALA A 21 -0.08 -16.07 -14.19
C ALA A 21 1.14 -16.83 -13.64
N VAL A 22 1.23 -16.92 -12.31
CA VAL A 22 2.27 -17.66 -11.60
C VAL A 22 1.63 -18.52 -10.52
N LEU A 23 1.98 -19.81 -10.52
CA LEU A 23 1.62 -20.77 -9.50
C LEU A 23 2.68 -20.77 -8.38
N TYR A 24 2.23 -20.78 -7.12
CA TYR A 24 3.09 -20.86 -5.94
C TYR A 24 2.65 -22.02 -5.04
N PRO A 25 3.14 -23.24 -5.26
CA PRO A 25 2.84 -24.37 -4.37
C PRO A 25 3.31 -24.07 -2.94
N ILE A 26 2.48 -24.42 -1.94
CA ILE A 26 2.84 -24.18 -0.55
C ILE A 26 3.97 -25.13 -0.13
N SER A 27 4.95 -24.62 0.59
CA SER A 27 6.03 -25.40 1.17
C SER A 27 5.60 -26.09 2.47
N SER A 28 6.38 -27.04 2.97
CA SER A 28 6.17 -27.67 4.28
C SER A 28 6.18 -26.69 5.45
N ALA A 29 6.75 -25.50 5.27
CA ALA A 29 6.76 -24.42 6.24
C ALA A 29 5.53 -23.51 6.17
N GLY A 30 4.55 -23.81 5.29
CA GLY A 30 3.35 -22.97 5.11
C GLY A 30 3.59 -21.69 4.29
N LEU A 31 4.69 -21.60 3.56
CA LEU A 31 5.09 -20.43 2.77
C LEU A 31 5.09 -20.73 1.28
N TYR A 32 4.92 -19.72 0.46
CA TYR A 32 4.87 -19.80 -1.01
C TYR A 32 6.23 -19.42 -1.62
N ASN A 33 7.27 -20.23 -1.38
CA ASN A 33 8.67 -19.85 -1.63
C ASN A 33 9.16 -20.13 -3.06
N LYS A 34 8.38 -20.80 -3.89
CA LYS A 34 8.75 -21.12 -5.27
C LYS A 34 7.62 -20.77 -6.21
N GLY A 35 7.83 -19.77 -7.08
CA GLY A 35 6.91 -19.41 -8.14
C GLY A 35 7.26 -20.14 -9.43
N VAL A 36 6.23 -20.63 -10.13
CA VAL A 36 6.36 -21.30 -11.43
C VAL A 36 5.42 -20.59 -12.42
N PRO A 37 5.90 -20.17 -13.60
CA PRO A 37 5.06 -19.49 -14.58
C PRO A 37 3.97 -20.43 -15.10
N TRP A 38 2.73 -19.98 -15.10
CA TRP A 38 1.62 -20.72 -15.70
C TRP A 38 1.31 -20.13 -17.07
N ASN A 39 1.83 -20.79 -18.09
CA ASN A 39 1.61 -20.41 -19.45
C ASN A 39 0.26 -20.93 -20.00
N GLY A 40 -0.28 -20.28 -21.04
CA GLY A 40 -1.46 -20.76 -21.73
C GLY A 40 -2.80 -20.54 -20.99
N ILE A 41 -2.85 -19.65 -20.01
CA ILE A 41 -4.11 -19.25 -19.39
C ILE A 41 -5.03 -18.60 -20.43
N THR A 42 -6.25 -19.14 -20.56
CA THR A 42 -7.29 -18.61 -21.44
C THR A 42 -8.31 -17.76 -20.69
N GLY A 43 -8.55 -18.06 -19.41
CA GLY A 43 -9.48 -17.32 -18.58
C GLY A 43 -9.30 -17.59 -17.10
N ILE A 44 -9.64 -16.59 -16.30
CA ILE A 44 -9.82 -16.71 -14.85
C ILE A 44 -11.14 -16.04 -14.50
N THR A 45 -12.04 -16.80 -13.90
CA THR A 45 -13.35 -16.33 -13.45
C THR A 45 -13.41 -16.36 -11.93
N GLU A 46 -13.57 -15.21 -11.30
CA GLU A 46 -13.76 -15.10 -9.86
C GLU A 46 -15.21 -15.39 -9.50
N SER A 47 -15.43 -16.24 -8.51
CA SER A 47 -16.77 -16.73 -8.08
C SER A 47 -16.91 -16.63 -6.57
N PRO A 48 -17.05 -15.40 -6.02
CA PRO A 48 -17.32 -15.24 -4.59
C PRO A 48 -18.68 -15.84 -4.24
N SER A 49 -18.78 -16.46 -3.06
CA SER A 49 -20.01 -17.09 -2.55
C SER A 49 -20.19 -16.79 -1.06
N GLY A 50 -21.29 -17.21 -0.48
CA GLY A 50 -21.60 -16.90 0.92
C GLY A 50 -22.12 -15.48 1.11
N ALA A 51 -21.97 -14.93 2.31
CA ALA A 51 -22.43 -13.59 2.71
C ALA A 51 -23.95 -13.35 2.48
N GLU A 52 -24.75 -14.41 2.35
CA GLU A 52 -26.20 -14.27 2.20
C GLU A 52 -26.83 -13.69 3.48
N PRO A 53 -27.70 -12.67 3.34
CA PRO A 53 -28.35 -12.06 4.48
C PRO A 53 -29.43 -12.96 5.06
N ASN A 54 -29.26 -13.40 6.30
CA ASN A 54 -30.30 -14.09 7.06
C ASN A 54 -31.15 -13.07 7.83
N ASN A 55 -32.42 -12.97 7.47
CA ASN A 55 -33.34 -12.00 8.07
C ASN A 55 -34.02 -12.63 9.29
N LEU A 56 -33.84 -12.01 10.45
CA LEU A 56 -34.53 -12.39 11.68
C LEU A 56 -35.71 -11.45 11.94
N TYR A 57 -36.85 -12.04 12.32
CA TYR A 57 -38.10 -11.35 12.58
C TYR A 57 -38.46 -11.48 14.05
N ALA A 58 -38.92 -10.38 14.68
CA ALA A 58 -39.51 -10.33 16.00
C ALA A 58 -40.63 -9.27 15.99
N ASP A 59 -41.65 -9.45 16.81
CA ASP A 59 -42.81 -8.56 16.93
C ASP A 59 -43.46 -8.19 15.56
N ASN A 60 -43.49 -9.17 14.64
CA ASN A 60 -44.01 -9.05 13.26
C ASN A 60 -43.25 -8.04 12.37
N ILE A 61 -42.05 -7.63 12.74
CA ILE A 61 -41.18 -6.78 11.96
C ILE A 61 -39.83 -7.45 11.70
N LYS A 62 -39.10 -7.03 10.66
CA LYS A 62 -37.73 -7.43 10.43
C LYS A 62 -36.86 -6.82 11.53
N TYR A 63 -36.44 -7.63 12.49
CA TYR A 63 -35.73 -7.20 13.69
C TYR A 63 -34.27 -6.91 13.42
N LEU A 64 -33.57 -7.85 12.72
CA LEU A 64 -32.17 -7.67 12.29
C LEU A 64 -31.84 -8.54 11.10
N VAL A 65 -30.68 -8.25 10.48
CA VAL A 65 -30.10 -9.03 9.39
C VAL A 65 -28.72 -9.53 9.84
N LEU A 66 -28.53 -10.84 9.79
CA LEU A 66 -27.20 -11.45 9.98
C LEU A 66 -26.61 -11.76 8.61
N VAL A 67 -25.36 -11.38 8.39
CA VAL A 67 -24.61 -11.70 7.18
C VAL A 67 -23.49 -12.64 7.55
N GLY A 68 -23.40 -13.79 6.86
CA GLY A 68 -22.36 -14.79 7.03
C GLY A 68 -20.99 -14.31 6.51
N ALA A 69 -19.99 -15.17 6.60
CA ALA A 69 -18.70 -14.93 5.96
C ALA A 69 -18.84 -15.07 4.44
N GLU A 70 -18.05 -14.32 3.70
CA GLU A 70 -17.88 -14.48 2.26
C GLU A 70 -16.75 -15.48 2.03
N ASP A 71 -16.98 -16.43 1.13
CA ASP A 71 -15.98 -17.36 0.63
C ASP A 71 -15.57 -16.93 -0.78
N PHE A 72 -14.27 -16.84 -1.01
CA PHE A 72 -13.72 -16.53 -2.32
C PHE A 72 -13.37 -17.82 -3.06
N GLY A 73 -13.85 -17.94 -4.28
CA GLY A 73 -13.51 -19.02 -5.20
C GLY A 73 -13.14 -18.46 -6.57
N LEU A 74 -12.50 -19.26 -7.39
CA LEU A 74 -12.20 -18.91 -8.78
C LEU A 74 -12.12 -20.16 -9.65
N THR A 75 -12.35 -19.98 -10.95
CA THR A 75 -12.12 -21.00 -11.98
C THR A 75 -10.98 -20.57 -12.87
N VAL A 76 -10.01 -21.44 -13.08
CA VAL A 76 -8.89 -21.24 -14.00
C VAL A 76 -9.07 -22.11 -15.22
N GLU A 77 -8.96 -21.53 -16.41
CA GLU A 77 -9.01 -22.20 -17.71
C GLU A 77 -7.69 -21.96 -18.45
N CYS A 78 -7.17 -23.01 -19.10
CA CYS A 78 -5.89 -22.90 -19.81
C CYS A 78 -5.73 -23.96 -20.89
N TYR A 79 -4.78 -23.76 -21.81
CA TYR A 79 -4.38 -24.78 -22.77
C TYR A 79 -3.28 -25.70 -22.22
N THR A 80 -2.51 -25.23 -21.27
CA THR A 80 -1.41 -26.00 -20.66
C THR A 80 -1.19 -25.58 -19.20
N TYR A 81 -0.51 -26.39 -18.44
CA TYR A 81 -0.17 -26.13 -17.04
C TYR A 81 1.28 -26.63 -16.74
N PRO A 82 1.94 -26.06 -15.71
CA PRO A 82 3.27 -26.50 -15.30
C PRO A 82 3.21 -27.87 -14.59
N ASP A 83 4.32 -28.62 -14.61
CA ASP A 83 4.40 -29.94 -13.96
C ASP A 83 4.11 -29.87 -12.45
N GLU A 84 4.49 -28.77 -11.79
CA GLU A 84 4.20 -28.53 -10.38
C GLU A 84 2.70 -28.41 -10.05
N TRP A 85 1.84 -28.23 -11.06
CA TRP A 85 0.38 -28.24 -10.90
C TRP A 85 -0.15 -29.63 -10.57
N GLU A 86 0.52 -30.70 -10.98
CA GLU A 86 0.07 -32.09 -10.73
C GLU A 86 -0.13 -32.35 -9.23
N GLU A 87 0.77 -31.90 -8.37
CA GLU A 87 0.61 -32.02 -6.92
C GLU A 87 -0.62 -31.24 -6.39
N CYS A 88 -0.98 -30.14 -7.04
CA CYS A 88 -2.14 -29.31 -6.67
C CYS A 88 -3.45 -29.90 -7.20
N ASP A 89 -3.42 -30.56 -8.36
CA ASP A 89 -4.56 -31.26 -8.97
C ASP A 89 -4.86 -32.63 -8.35
N GLY A 90 -4.00 -33.10 -7.44
CA GLY A 90 -4.14 -34.42 -6.80
C GLY A 90 -3.60 -35.54 -7.68
N SER A 91 -2.53 -35.29 -8.37
CA SER A 91 -1.74 -36.24 -9.11
C SER A 91 -0.32 -36.34 -8.54
N ALA A 92 0.36 -37.48 -8.73
CA ALA A 92 1.75 -37.66 -8.35
C ALA A 92 2.49 -38.48 -9.38
N GLU A 93 3.67 -38.04 -9.77
CA GLU A 93 4.57 -38.81 -10.62
C GLU A 93 5.16 -39.94 -9.81
N ILE A 94 4.88 -41.18 -10.20
CA ILE A 94 5.37 -42.41 -9.54
C ILE A 94 6.58 -43.06 -10.26
N ALA A 95 6.77 -42.72 -11.52
CA ALA A 95 7.94 -43.01 -12.32
C ALA A 95 8.01 -42.01 -13.46
N PRO A 96 9.19 -41.80 -14.12
CA PRO A 96 9.30 -40.82 -15.21
C PRO A 96 8.19 -40.97 -16.27
N GLY A 97 7.33 -39.97 -16.40
CA GLY A 97 6.19 -39.95 -17.31
C GLY A 97 5.00 -40.82 -16.89
N VAL A 98 4.95 -41.36 -15.68
CA VAL A 98 3.86 -42.17 -15.15
C VAL A 98 3.21 -41.43 -13.95
N VAL A 99 2.02 -40.93 -14.14
CA VAL A 99 1.32 -40.12 -13.15
C VAL A 99 0.14 -40.88 -12.56
N ALA A 100 0.07 -40.95 -11.23
CA ALA A 100 -1.05 -41.53 -10.48
C ALA A 100 -1.99 -40.43 -10.04
N GLY A 101 -3.26 -40.51 -10.43
CA GLY A 101 -4.34 -39.63 -9.97
C GLY A 101 -4.86 -40.01 -8.59
N GLN A 102 -5.82 -39.21 -8.08
CA GLN A 102 -6.53 -39.41 -6.79
C GLN A 102 -5.61 -39.36 -5.55
N GLN A 103 -4.56 -38.56 -5.65
CA GLN A 103 -3.64 -38.29 -4.54
C GLN A 103 -4.12 -37.08 -3.71
N ASN A 104 -3.44 -36.83 -2.58
CA ASN A 104 -3.70 -35.66 -1.76
C ASN A 104 -3.34 -34.39 -2.56
N ARG A 105 -4.25 -33.42 -2.53
CA ARG A 105 -4.05 -32.11 -3.17
C ARG A 105 -3.25 -31.19 -2.29
N LYS A 106 -2.32 -30.49 -2.89
CA LYS A 106 -1.48 -29.48 -2.24
C LYS A 106 -2.13 -28.11 -2.35
N VAL A 107 -2.13 -27.36 -1.26
CA VAL A 107 -2.56 -25.95 -1.25
C VAL A 107 -1.55 -25.13 -2.03
N PHE A 108 -2.00 -24.08 -2.69
CA PHE A 108 -1.16 -23.18 -3.47
C PHE A 108 -1.63 -21.73 -3.39
N GLY A 109 -0.78 -20.83 -3.80
CA GLY A 109 -1.10 -19.45 -4.13
C GLY A 109 -1.07 -19.24 -5.63
N LEU A 110 -1.73 -18.20 -6.10
CA LEU A 110 -1.77 -17.82 -7.51
C LEU A 110 -1.60 -16.31 -7.61
N SER A 111 -0.81 -15.84 -8.57
CA SER A 111 -0.87 -14.46 -9.00
C SER A 111 -1.18 -14.39 -10.48
N TYR A 112 -1.90 -13.36 -10.90
CA TYR A 112 -2.17 -13.05 -12.29
C TYR A 112 -2.38 -11.56 -12.47
N ARG A 113 -2.35 -11.12 -13.71
CA ARG A 113 -2.51 -9.72 -14.06
C ARG A 113 -3.64 -9.54 -15.05
N THR A 114 -4.47 -8.51 -14.83
CA THR A 114 -5.45 -8.01 -15.79
C THR A 114 -5.03 -6.63 -16.29
N LYS A 115 -5.31 -6.32 -17.55
CA LYS A 115 -5.00 -5.01 -18.15
C LYS A 115 -6.10 -4.01 -17.82
N LEU A 116 -5.69 -2.80 -17.46
CA LEU A 116 -6.58 -1.68 -17.21
C LEU A 116 -6.42 -0.66 -18.35
N GLY A 117 -7.50 -0.40 -19.06
CA GLY A 117 -7.52 0.55 -20.16
C GLY A 117 -8.40 1.76 -19.87
N ASN A 118 -8.22 2.80 -20.69
CA ASN A 118 -9.12 3.94 -20.74
C ASN A 118 -9.37 4.38 -22.21
N ASP A 119 -10.19 5.40 -22.40
CA ASP A 119 -10.56 5.94 -23.69
C ASP A 119 -9.46 6.79 -24.38
N VAL A 120 -8.34 7.05 -23.73
CA VAL A 120 -7.20 7.83 -24.23
C VAL A 120 -6.00 6.94 -24.50
N ASP A 121 -5.57 6.17 -23.50
CA ASP A 121 -4.35 5.36 -23.56
C ASP A 121 -4.61 3.92 -24.07
N GLY A 122 -5.87 3.60 -24.35
CA GLY A 122 -6.26 2.24 -24.75
C GLY A 122 -5.92 1.22 -23.65
N GLN A 123 -5.32 0.08 -24.03
CA GLN A 123 -4.95 -1.00 -23.10
C GLN A 123 -3.65 -0.75 -22.32
N ASP A 124 -2.95 0.35 -22.62
CA ASP A 124 -1.63 0.66 -22.04
C ASP A 124 -1.73 1.61 -20.84
N HIS A 125 -2.95 1.94 -20.38
CA HIS A 125 -3.17 2.81 -19.23
C HIS A 125 -2.59 2.24 -17.94
N GLY A 126 -2.70 0.92 -17.72
CA GLY A 126 -2.19 0.27 -16.53
C GLY A 126 -2.61 -1.21 -16.44
N TYR A 127 -2.52 -1.75 -15.24
CA TYR A 127 -2.91 -3.14 -14.95
C TYR A 127 -3.27 -3.30 -13.48
N LYS A 128 -3.92 -4.42 -13.16
CA LYS A 128 -4.10 -4.89 -11.80
C LYS A 128 -3.34 -6.20 -11.60
N LEU A 129 -2.65 -6.30 -10.48
CA LEU A 129 -2.09 -7.56 -9.98
C LEU A 129 -3.09 -8.16 -8.99
N HIS A 130 -3.44 -9.40 -9.22
CA HIS A 130 -4.27 -10.20 -8.34
C HIS A 130 -3.40 -11.22 -7.63
N LEU A 131 -3.46 -11.26 -6.30
CA LEU A 131 -2.75 -12.23 -5.46
C LEU A 131 -3.79 -13.07 -4.74
N VAL A 132 -3.77 -14.38 -4.95
CA VAL A 132 -4.71 -15.34 -4.36
C VAL A 132 -3.95 -16.28 -3.44
N TYR A 133 -4.49 -16.48 -2.24
CA TYR A 133 -3.90 -17.27 -1.17
C TYR A 133 -4.77 -18.46 -0.83
N GLY A 134 -4.15 -19.54 -0.31
CA GLY A 134 -4.85 -20.66 0.24
C GLY A 134 -5.72 -21.42 -0.77
N GLY A 135 -5.36 -21.39 -2.06
CA GLY A 135 -6.08 -22.08 -3.12
C GLY A 135 -5.99 -23.61 -2.97
N LEU A 136 -7.10 -24.28 -3.17
CA LEU A 136 -7.21 -25.73 -3.24
C LEU A 136 -8.07 -26.10 -4.45
N ALA A 137 -7.52 -26.85 -5.39
CA ALA A 137 -8.24 -27.26 -6.59
C ALA A 137 -9.28 -28.34 -6.26
N SER A 138 -10.47 -28.18 -6.82
CA SER A 138 -11.52 -29.23 -6.80
C SER A 138 -11.30 -30.24 -7.92
N PRO A 139 -11.80 -31.49 -7.80
CA PRO A 139 -11.85 -32.42 -8.91
C PRO A 139 -12.63 -31.79 -10.08
N SER A 140 -12.02 -31.76 -11.26
CA SER A 140 -12.61 -31.13 -12.44
C SER A 140 -12.77 -32.12 -13.58
N GLU A 141 -13.79 -31.92 -14.41
CA GLU A 141 -14.02 -32.71 -15.61
C GLU A 141 -12.99 -32.36 -16.71
N ARG A 142 -12.48 -33.37 -17.42
CA ARG A 142 -11.65 -33.20 -18.61
C ARG A 142 -12.27 -33.91 -19.78
N GLY A 143 -12.59 -33.17 -20.84
CA GLY A 143 -13.08 -33.74 -22.09
C GLY A 143 -11.91 -34.02 -23.04
N TYR A 144 -11.92 -35.22 -23.67
CA TYR A 144 -11.01 -35.58 -24.76
C TYR A 144 -11.84 -35.83 -26.02
N GLN A 145 -11.48 -35.10 -27.10
CA GLN A 145 -12.22 -35.20 -28.37
C GLN A 145 -11.28 -35.63 -29.49
N THR A 146 -11.87 -36.30 -30.51
CA THR A 146 -11.15 -36.67 -31.73
C THR A 146 -10.86 -35.43 -32.53
N VAL A 147 -9.66 -35.37 -33.15
CA VAL A 147 -9.29 -34.33 -34.08
C VAL A 147 -10.16 -34.41 -35.32
N ASN A 148 -10.74 -33.28 -35.75
CA ASN A 148 -11.56 -33.12 -36.93
C ASN A 148 -10.94 -32.09 -37.88
N ASP A 149 -11.70 -31.64 -38.89
CA ASP A 149 -11.25 -30.65 -39.87
C ASP A 149 -10.96 -29.26 -39.29
N SER A 150 -11.44 -29.01 -38.06
CA SER A 150 -11.17 -27.78 -37.29
C SER A 150 -10.62 -28.18 -35.93
N PRO A 151 -9.32 -28.49 -35.82
CA PRO A 151 -8.72 -28.96 -34.56
C PRO A 151 -8.74 -27.86 -33.50
N GLU A 152 -9.34 -28.16 -32.35
CA GLU A 152 -9.34 -27.27 -31.20
C GLU A 152 -8.49 -27.90 -30.09
N PRO A 153 -7.67 -27.12 -29.38
CA PRO A 153 -6.94 -27.62 -28.23
C PRO A 153 -7.90 -27.95 -27.09
N ILE A 154 -7.52 -28.93 -26.28
CA ILE A 154 -8.21 -29.19 -25.01
C ILE A 154 -8.01 -27.97 -24.12
N ASN A 155 -9.07 -27.50 -23.47
CA ASN A 155 -9.07 -26.38 -22.53
C ASN A 155 -9.45 -26.90 -21.12
N PRO A 156 -8.49 -27.47 -20.34
CA PRO A 156 -8.73 -27.87 -18.99
C PRO A 156 -9.20 -26.68 -18.13
N SER A 157 -10.10 -27.01 -17.19
CA SER A 157 -10.68 -26.03 -16.26
C SER A 157 -10.66 -26.60 -14.85
N TRP A 158 -10.33 -25.79 -13.86
CA TRP A 158 -10.35 -26.17 -12.44
C TRP A 158 -11.07 -25.13 -11.62
N GLU A 159 -12.01 -25.60 -10.83
CA GLU A 159 -12.60 -24.83 -9.76
C GLU A 159 -11.68 -24.85 -8.54
N ILE A 160 -11.43 -23.67 -7.98
CA ILE A 160 -10.52 -23.46 -6.86
C ILE A 160 -11.30 -22.83 -5.74
N THR A 161 -11.30 -23.49 -4.59
CA THR A 161 -11.76 -22.92 -3.33
C THR A 161 -10.57 -22.33 -2.57
N THR A 162 -10.80 -21.39 -1.67
CA THR A 162 -9.70 -20.72 -0.98
C THR A 162 -9.88 -20.74 0.53
N THR A 163 -8.77 -20.66 1.25
CA THR A 163 -8.74 -20.41 2.69
C THR A 163 -8.14 -19.05 2.94
N PRO A 164 -8.87 -18.12 3.58
CA PRO A 164 -8.37 -16.76 3.86
C PRO A 164 -7.13 -16.79 4.75
N VAL A 165 -6.23 -15.82 4.52
CA VAL A 165 -5.04 -15.55 5.33
C VAL A 165 -5.20 -14.24 6.10
N ASP A 166 -4.49 -14.10 7.22
CA ASP A 166 -4.58 -12.92 8.06
C ASP A 166 -4.06 -11.65 7.37
N VAL A 167 -4.76 -10.55 7.61
CA VAL A 167 -4.41 -9.21 7.15
C VAL A 167 -4.37 -8.27 8.36
N PRO A 168 -3.22 -7.70 8.75
CA PRO A 168 -3.12 -6.84 9.91
C PRO A 168 -4.11 -5.67 9.88
N GLY A 169 -4.98 -5.60 10.90
CA GLY A 169 -5.97 -4.54 11.03
C GLY A 169 -7.24 -4.68 10.17
N TYR A 170 -7.37 -5.75 9.42
CA TYR A 170 -8.53 -6.07 8.57
C TYR A 170 -9.03 -7.50 8.82
N LYS A 171 -10.15 -7.84 8.20
CA LYS A 171 -10.61 -9.24 8.17
C LYS A 171 -9.66 -10.08 7.32
N PRO A 172 -9.46 -11.37 7.65
CA PRO A 172 -8.74 -12.29 6.78
C PRO A 172 -9.29 -12.28 5.36
N THR A 173 -8.40 -12.40 4.37
CA THR A 173 -8.79 -12.41 2.96
C THR A 173 -8.02 -13.48 2.19
N ALA A 174 -8.65 -14.04 1.17
CA ALA A 174 -7.99 -14.93 0.23
C ALA A 174 -7.46 -14.19 -1.01
N ARG A 175 -7.76 -12.89 -1.16
CA ARG A 175 -7.40 -12.12 -2.34
C ARG A 175 -6.91 -10.71 -1.98
N LEU A 176 -5.81 -10.29 -2.63
CA LEU A 176 -5.40 -8.89 -2.70
C LEU A 176 -5.40 -8.44 -4.17
N ILE A 177 -5.81 -7.20 -4.42
CA ILE A 177 -5.75 -6.56 -5.73
C ILE A 177 -4.91 -5.29 -5.61
N ILE A 178 -3.90 -5.17 -6.45
CA ILE A 178 -3.00 -4.02 -6.51
C ILE A 178 -3.19 -3.32 -7.86
N THR A 179 -3.61 -2.06 -7.84
CA THR A 179 -3.81 -1.26 -9.06
C THR A 179 -2.55 -0.46 -9.37
N SER A 180 -1.90 -0.72 -10.50
CA SER A 180 -0.62 -0.13 -10.88
C SER A 180 -0.64 1.40 -10.93
N THR A 181 -1.75 2.00 -11.35
CA THR A 181 -1.91 3.45 -11.45
C THR A 181 -2.08 4.16 -10.10
N LYS A 182 -2.22 3.41 -9.00
CA LYS A 182 -2.44 3.95 -7.64
C LYS A 182 -1.27 3.71 -6.69
N VAL A 183 -0.28 2.97 -7.11
CA VAL A 183 0.90 2.59 -6.32
C VAL A 183 2.14 3.27 -6.88
N ASP A 184 3.08 3.60 -6.02
CA ASP A 184 4.39 4.12 -6.43
C ASP A 184 5.09 3.12 -7.37
N PRO A 185 5.56 3.53 -8.57
CA PRO A 185 6.14 2.63 -9.56
C PRO A 185 7.37 1.85 -9.07
N ALA A 186 8.22 2.45 -8.22
CA ALA A 186 9.40 1.76 -7.69
C ALA A 186 9.02 0.67 -6.69
N LYS A 187 7.99 0.91 -5.88
CA LYS A 187 7.44 -0.08 -4.95
C LYS A 187 6.69 -1.19 -5.65
N LEU A 188 5.95 -0.84 -6.70
CA LEU A 188 5.28 -1.83 -7.55
C LEU A 188 6.29 -2.75 -8.21
N LYS A 189 7.38 -2.18 -8.77
CA LYS A 189 8.48 -2.97 -9.33
C LYS A 189 9.11 -3.88 -8.28
N ALA A 190 9.36 -3.41 -7.07
CA ALA A 190 9.89 -4.23 -5.98
C ALA A 190 8.95 -5.40 -5.62
N LEU A 191 7.63 -5.20 -5.67
CA LEU A 191 6.65 -6.28 -5.52
C LEU A 191 6.71 -7.27 -6.68
N GLU A 192 6.82 -6.77 -7.92
CA GLU A 192 6.95 -7.63 -9.10
C GLU A 192 8.25 -8.44 -9.09
N ASP A 193 9.36 -7.86 -8.62
CA ASP A 193 10.63 -8.56 -8.45
C ASP A 193 10.53 -9.70 -7.42
N ILE A 194 9.69 -9.56 -6.39
CA ILE A 194 9.36 -10.64 -5.46
C ILE A 194 8.48 -11.72 -6.12
N LEU A 195 7.43 -11.30 -6.84
CA LEU A 195 6.47 -12.21 -7.45
C LEU A 195 7.07 -13.03 -8.60
N TYR A 196 7.89 -12.41 -9.42
CA TYR A 196 8.42 -13.03 -10.64
C TYR A 196 9.87 -13.50 -10.49
N GLY A 197 10.53 -13.13 -9.39
CA GLY A 197 11.94 -13.41 -9.16
C GLY A 197 12.88 -12.45 -9.90
N THR A 198 14.15 -12.55 -9.58
CA THR A 198 15.27 -11.85 -10.22
C THR A 198 16.37 -12.85 -10.52
N GLU A 199 17.50 -12.41 -11.10
CA GLU A 199 18.66 -13.29 -11.31
C GLU A 199 19.20 -13.90 -10.00
N ASP A 200 19.02 -13.19 -8.87
CA ASP A 200 19.57 -13.57 -7.56
C ASP A 200 18.51 -14.10 -6.57
N GLN A 201 17.23 -14.03 -6.89
CA GLN A 201 16.14 -14.39 -5.98
C GLN A 201 15.03 -15.16 -6.69
N ASP A 202 14.62 -16.27 -6.09
CA ASP A 202 13.50 -17.06 -6.58
C ASP A 202 12.17 -16.30 -6.45
N ALA A 203 11.28 -16.53 -7.41
CA ALA A 203 9.92 -16.04 -7.39
C ALA A 203 9.16 -16.59 -6.17
N ARG A 204 8.43 -15.77 -5.45
CA ARG A 204 7.60 -16.15 -4.31
C ARG A 204 6.35 -15.27 -4.17
N LEU A 205 5.32 -15.79 -3.51
CA LEU A 205 4.15 -15.01 -3.18
C LEU A 205 4.30 -14.46 -1.74
N PRO A 206 4.46 -13.14 -1.57
CA PRO A 206 4.56 -12.53 -0.25
C PRO A 206 3.20 -12.57 0.47
N LEU A 207 3.19 -12.72 1.79
CA LEU A 207 1.98 -12.66 2.60
C LEU A 207 1.43 -11.22 2.65
N PRO A 208 0.13 -11.03 2.95
CA PRO A 208 -0.51 -9.71 2.94
C PRO A 208 0.21 -8.65 3.78
N GLU A 209 0.75 -9.02 4.93
CA GLU A 209 1.50 -8.11 5.78
C GLU A 209 2.71 -7.52 5.06
N GLU A 210 3.49 -8.36 4.39
CA GLU A 210 4.67 -7.94 3.62
C GLU A 210 4.28 -7.04 2.44
N VAL A 211 3.22 -7.40 1.70
CA VAL A 211 2.69 -6.57 0.61
C VAL A 211 2.28 -5.18 1.11
N ILE A 212 1.55 -5.12 2.23
CA ILE A 212 1.12 -3.87 2.84
C ILE A 212 2.34 -3.03 3.26
N GLN A 213 3.33 -3.63 3.93
CA GLN A 213 4.52 -2.89 4.36
C GLN A 213 5.33 -2.35 3.17
N LEU A 214 5.46 -3.13 2.11
CA LEU A 214 6.17 -2.74 0.91
C LEU A 214 5.49 -1.57 0.18
N LEU A 215 4.15 -1.61 0.07
CA LEU A 215 3.38 -0.64 -0.71
C LEU A 215 2.96 0.61 0.09
N LYS A 216 3.12 0.62 1.41
CA LYS A 216 2.83 1.81 2.23
C LYS A 216 3.56 3.04 1.69
N PRO A 217 2.94 4.23 1.71
CA PRO A 217 3.59 5.47 1.28
C PRO A 217 4.90 5.69 2.04
N SER A 218 5.94 6.09 1.34
CA SER A 218 7.15 6.58 1.99
C SER A 218 6.89 7.97 2.54
N VAL A 219 7.00 8.13 3.86
CA VAL A 219 6.87 9.44 4.50
C VAL A 219 8.27 9.96 4.83
N ALA A 220 8.53 11.19 4.41
CA ALA A 220 9.76 11.88 4.75
C ALA A 220 9.45 13.31 5.21
N VAL A 221 10.24 13.82 6.15
CA VAL A 221 10.18 15.20 6.59
C VAL A 221 11.60 15.73 6.80
N THR A 222 11.86 16.91 6.27
CA THR A 222 13.14 17.62 6.43
C THR A 222 12.85 19.04 6.87
N ALA A 223 13.50 19.48 7.94
CA ALA A 223 13.44 20.85 8.39
C ALA A 223 14.51 21.70 7.68
N SER A 224 14.19 22.94 7.40
CA SER A 224 15.10 23.97 6.91
C SER A 224 14.83 25.30 7.63
N PRO A 225 15.79 26.22 7.68
CA PRO A 225 15.49 27.56 8.14
C PRO A 225 14.46 28.20 7.22
N GLU A 226 13.54 28.96 7.77
CA GLU A 226 12.66 29.78 6.93
C GLU A 226 13.48 30.90 6.28
N SER A 227 13.06 31.35 5.07
CA SER A 227 13.72 32.41 4.34
C SER A 227 13.83 33.71 5.16
N ALA A 228 14.99 34.35 5.16
CA ALA A 228 15.23 35.60 5.87
C ALA A 228 14.31 36.74 5.42
N ASP A 229 13.86 36.71 4.14
CA ASP A 229 12.97 37.71 3.57
C ASP A 229 11.46 37.37 3.80
N ALA A 230 11.17 36.16 4.28
CA ALA A 230 9.80 35.79 4.58
C ALA A 230 9.25 36.64 5.73
N THR A 231 7.96 36.98 5.63
CA THR A 231 7.22 37.67 6.69
C THR A 231 6.24 36.71 7.32
N LEU A 232 6.47 36.35 8.56
CA LEU A 232 5.59 35.48 9.33
C LEU A 232 4.98 36.28 10.49
N PHE A 233 3.67 36.24 10.61
CA PHE A 233 2.92 36.91 11.67
C PHE A 233 3.30 38.39 11.88
N GLY A 234 3.54 39.12 10.76
CA GLY A 234 3.82 40.55 10.77
C GLY A 234 5.28 40.95 11.02
N LYS A 235 6.22 40.01 11.14
CA LYS A 235 7.67 40.31 11.24
C LYS A 235 8.46 39.54 10.20
N LYS A 236 9.55 40.17 9.70
CA LYS A 236 10.51 39.46 8.86
C LYS A 236 11.30 38.44 9.66
N VAL A 237 11.60 37.30 9.03
CA VAL A 237 12.42 36.26 9.66
C VAL A 237 13.82 36.77 10.02
N SER A 238 14.40 37.66 9.22
CA SER A 238 15.65 38.36 9.53
C SER A 238 15.65 39.19 10.83
N ASP A 239 14.46 39.58 11.30
CA ASP A 239 14.30 40.27 12.59
C ASP A 239 14.23 39.32 13.77
N LEU A 240 14.02 38.02 13.52
CA LEU A 240 13.87 36.98 14.53
C LEU A 240 15.16 36.19 14.72
N GLN A 241 15.86 35.88 13.62
CA GLN A 241 16.97 34.96 13.61
C GLN A 241 18.05 35.34 12.58
N THR A 242 19.28 34.89 12.84
CA THR A 242 20.41 35.03 11.89
C THR A 242 21.25 33.76 11.89
N ASN A 243 21.82 33.43 10.72
CA ASN A 243 22.70 32.28 10.54
C ASN A 243 22.13 30.94 11.06
N VAL A 244 20.82 30.78 11.01
CA VAL A 244 20.21 29.53 11.39
C VAL A 244 20.50 28.45 10.34
N ALA A 245 21.00 27.31 10.80
CA ALA A 245 21.26 26.15 9.99
C ALA A 245 20.66 24.91 10.66
N VAL A 246 20.07 24.03 9.84
CA VAL A 246 19.49 22.75 10.30
C VAL A 246 20.39 21.63 9.83
N GLY A 247 20.97 20.90 10.79
CA GLY A 247 21.73 19.67 10.56
C GLY A 247 20.86 18.42 10.58
N ALA A 248 21.50 17.26 10.69
CA ALA A 248 20.78 15.98 10.72
C ALA A 248 19.88 15.83 11.97
N ASP A 249 20.36 16.29 13.12
CA ASP A 249 19.76 16.11 14.44
C ASP A 249 19.85 17.35 15.35
N SER A 250 20.33 18.47 14.84
CA SER A 250 20.52 19.71 15.61
C SER A 250 20.26 20.97 14.76
N ILE A 251 19.93 22.05 15.47
CA ILE A 251 19.75 23.38 14.88
C ILE A 251 20.75 24.32 15.54
N THR A 252 21.46 25.07 14.72
CA THR A 252 22.45 26.09 15.14
C THR A 252 22.00 27.46 14.65
N GLY A 253 22.54 28.51 15.26
CA GLY A 253 22.26 29.89 14.83
C GLY A 253 22.07 30.85 16.00
N THR A 254 21.69 32.08 15.68
CA THR A 254 21.44 33.13 16.67
C THR A 254 19.99 33.57 16.60
N LEU A 255 19.30 33.59 17.74
CA LEU A 255 17.95 34.09 17.90
C LEU A 255 17.99 35.47 18.57
N LYS A 256 17.33 36.43 17.96
CA LYS A 256 17.21 37.80 18.47
C LYS A 256 16.11 37.89 19.54
N ASN A 257 16.32 38.72 20.52
CA ASN A 257 15.28 39.04 21.47
C ASN A 257 14.29 40.04 20.87
N VAL A 258 13.06 39.65 20.64
CA VAL A 258 12.03 40.52 20.05
C VAL A 258 10.82 40.63 20.94
N THR A 259 10.18 41.81 20.87
CA THR A 259 8.96 42.11 21.63
C THR A 259 7.74 42.13 20.70
N GLY A 260 6.55 41.82 21.25
CA GLY A 260 5.29 41.94 20.54
C GLY A 260 5.13 40.95 19.38
N TYR A 261 5.68 39.74 19.52
CA TYR A 261 5.56 38.67 18.53
C TYR A 261 4.70 37.53 19.05
N THR A 262 4.13 36.75 18.16
CA THR A 262 3.23 35.65 18.48
C THR A 262 3.85 34.31 18.16
N GLU A 263 3.69 33.36 19.04
CA GLU A 263 3.98 31.95 18.78
C GLU A 263 2.91 31.35 17.84
N PHE A 264 3.29 30.35 17.05
CA PHE A 264 2.50 29.66 16.04
C PHE A 264 1.02 29.48 16.44
N ASN A 265 0.10 29.90 15.55
CA ASN A 265 -1.35 29.77 15.63
C ASN A 265 -2.03 30.16 16.96
N SER A 266 -1.35 30.83 17.87
CA SER A 266 -2.00 31.39 19.04
C SER A 266 -2.34 32.87 18.85
N LYS A 267 -3.43 33.32 19.48
CA LYS A 267 -3.75 34.76 19.54
C LYS A 267 -2.54 35.51 20.12
N PRO A 268 -2.26 36.73 19.61
CA PRO A 268 -1.12 37.51 20.07
C PRO A 268 -1.18 37.69 21.59
N ALA A 269 -0.24 37.04 22.29
CA ALA A 269 0.18 37.54 23.57
C ALA A 269 1.50 38.24 23.29
N GLU A 270 1.57 39.54 23.52
CA GLU A 270 2.80 40.30 23.41
C GLU A 270 3.81 39.72 24.39
N GLN A 271 4.61 38.74 23.96
CA GLN A 271 5.71 38.16 24.74
C GLN A 271 7.02 38.61 24.12
N SER A 272 7.91 39.12 24.94
CA SER A 272 9.32 39.28 24.58
C SER A 272 9.98 37.91 24.63
N GLY A 273 10.79 37.58 23.65
CA GLY A 273 11.49 36.30 23.63
C GLY A 273 12.25 36.03 22.34
N HIS A 274 12.80 34.85 22.26
CA HIS A 274 13.58 34.36 21.14
C HIS A 274 12.74 33.42 20.28
N TYR A 275 12.66 33.71 18.99
CA TYR A 275 11.77 32.98 18.09
C TYR A 275 12.56 32.30 16.98
N LEU A 276 12.29 31.01 16.80
CA LEU A 276 12.88 30.17 15.76
C LEU A 276 11.83 29.93 14.67
N ALA A 277 12.12 30.37 13.45
CA ALA A 277 11.30 30.17 12.27
C ALA A 277 11.86 29.05 11.41
N LEU A 278 11.05 28.02 11.17
CA LEU A 278 11.41 26.84 10.40
C LEU A 278 10.37 26.57 9.30
N LYS A 279 10.86 25.97 8.21
CA LYS A 279 10.06 25.40 7.13
C LYS A 279 10.34 23.92 7.02
N PHE A 280 9.34 23.15 6.57
CA PHE A 280 9.43 21.70 6.43
C PHE A 280 9.08 21.27 5.02
N ASP A 281 9.97 20.51 4.41
CA ASP A 281 9.68 19.76 3.20
C ASP A 281 9.14 18.39 3.61
N VAL A 282 7.93 18.08 3.15
CA VAL A 282 7.18 16.90 3.53
C VAL A 282 6.83 16.10 2.28
N THR A 283 7.13 14.81 2.32
CA THR A 283 6.77 13.87 1.27
C THR A 283 5.96 12.70 1.86
N PRO A 284 4.79 12.36 1.32
CA PRO A 284 4.05 13.12 0.30
C PRO A 284 3.54 14.47 0.86
N THR A 285 3.29 15.45 0.01
CA THR A 285 2.98 16.83 0.41
C THR A 285 1.69 16.96 1.23
N ASP A 286 0.77 16.03 1.08
CA ASP A 286 -0.49 15.93 1.82
C ASP A 286 -0.39 15.14 3.13
N ALA A 287 0.82 14.70 3.53
CA ALA A 287 1.03 14.07 4.83
C ALA A 287 0.74 15.06 5.97
N VAL A 288 0.02 14.58 6.98
CA VAL A 288 -0.26 15.34 8.20
C VAL A 288 1.03 15.47 9.01
N THR A 289 1.49 16.69 9.20
CA THR A 289 2.74 16.97 9.91
C THR A 289 2.46 17.76 11.17
N THR A 290 2.96 17.27 12.29
CA THR A 290 2.90 17.93 13.60
C THR A 290 4.29 18.28 14.09
N VAL A 291 4.40 19.43 14.75
CA VAL A 291 5.65 19.89 15.39
C VAL A 291 5.39 20.14 16.86
N GLU A 292 6.29 19.66 17.69
CA GLU A 292 6.29 19.81 19.13
C GLU A 292 7.62 20.40 19.60
N LEU A 293 7.56 21.43 20.42
CA LEU A 293 8.73 21.94 21.14
C LEU A 293 8.85 21.15 22.46
N VAL A 294 9.71 20.15 22.49
CA VAL A 294 9.94 19.31 23.66
C VAL A 294 10.63 20.15 24.74
N GLY A 295 10.10 20.13 25.96
CA GLY A 295 10.50 21.05 27.02
C GLY A 295 9.80 22.42 26.96
N GLY A 296 8.88 22.59 26.02
CA GLY A 296 7.94 23.72 25.95
C GLY A 296 6.67 23.50 26.78
N THR A 297 5.82 24.49 26.81
CA THR A 297 4.54 24.45 27.57
C THR A 297 3.35 24.02 26.72
N LYS A 298 3.52 23.88 25.41
CA LYS A 298 2.48 23.50 24.47
C LYS A 298 2.74 22.12 23.86
N GLY A 299 1.67 21.40 23.59
CA GLY A 299 1.72 20.11 22.92
C GLY A 299 1.98 20.24 21.39
N PRO A 300 1.96 19.09 20.68
CA PRO A 300 2.16 19.06 19.22
C PRO A 300 1.14 19.95 18.47
N VAL A 301 1.61 20.67 17.47
CA VAL A 301 0.80 21.53 16.60
C VAL A 301 0.88 21.06 15.17
N THR A 302 -0.26 20.92 14.52
CA THR A 302 -0.33 20.56 13.10
C THR A 302 0.09 21.75 12.22
N LEU A 303 0.99 21.52 11.27
CA LEU A 303 1.45 22.52 10.33
C LEU A 303 0.34 22.95 9.36
N ASN A 304 0.39 24.23 8.98
CA ASN A 304 -0.47 24.79 7.93
C ASN A 304 -0.07 24.31 6.52
N ALA A 305 -0.74 24.82 5.49
CA ALA A 305 -0.46 24.49 4.09
C ALA A 305 0.97 24.89 3.66
N ASP A 306 1.49 26.00 4.20
CA ASP A 306 2.83 26.51 3.86
C ASP A 306 3.95 25.72 4.53
N LYS A 307 3.59 24.79 5.41
CA LYS A 307 4.51 23.90 6.14
C LYS A 307 5.57 24.68 6.93
N ASN A 308 5.23 25.83 7.46
CA ASN A 308 6.14 26.64 8.29
C ASN A 308 5.62 26.78 9.73
N ILE A 309 6.52 27.16 10.63
CA ILE A 309 6.26 27.36 12.06
C ILE A 309 7.19 28.41 12.65
N VAL A 310 6.70 29.11 13.65
CA VAL A 310 7.51 29.95 14.54
C VAL A 310 7.37 29.46 15.96
N LEU A 311 8.47 29.16 16.61
CA LEU A 311 8.52 28.59 17.96
C LEU A 311 9.19 29.57 18.93
N LEU A 312 8.59 29.78 20.10
CA LEU A 312 9.17 30.55 21.19
C LEU A 312 10.16 29.68 21.96
N ILE A 313 11.45 30.01 21.86
CA ILE A 313 12.53 29.29 22.50
C ILE A 313 12.87 29.96 23.83
N LYS A 314 12.72 29.23 24.93
CA LYS A 314 13.01 29.73 26.28
C LYS A 314 14.42 29.45 26.74
N ASN A 315 14.98 28.37 26.28
CA ASN A 315 16.36 27.96 26.56
C ASN A 315 16.86 26.98 25.50
N ASN A 316 18.14 26.72 25.45
CA ASN A 316 18.78 25.82 24.49
C ASN A 316 18.81 24.34 24.92
N THR A 317 18.14 23.97 26.01
CA THR A 317 17.95 22.55 26.39
C THR A 317 16.71 21.92 25.78
N GLN A 318 15.93 22.70 25.02
CA GLN A 318 14.74 22.24 24.29
C GLN A 318 15.14 21.52 23.00
N SER A 319 14.20 20.82 22.41
CA SER A 319 14.35 20.23 21.08
C SER A 319 13.06 20.38 20.27
N VAL A 320 13.21 20.42 18.95
CA VAL A 320 12.09 20.43 18.00
C VAL A 320 11.86 19.00 17.51
N LYS A 321 10.70 18.45 17.83
CA LYS A 321 10.25 17.13 17.35
C LYS A 321 9.21 17.34 16.28
N VAL A 322 9.45 16.78 15.09
CA VAL A 322 8.51 16.80 13.96
C VAL A 322 8.08 15.38 13.64
N THR A 323 6.79 15.18 13.48
CA THR A 323 6.20 13.89 13.10
C THR A 323 5.32 14.10 11.88
N SER A 324 5.57 13.36 10.82
CA SER A 324 4.77 13.36 9.60
C SER A 324 4.14 11.99 9.40
N THR A 325 2.84 11.96 9.10
CA THR A 325 2.07 10.71 9.00
C THR A 325 1.19 10.73 7.76
N LYS A 326 1.18 9.61 7.02
CA LYS A 326 0.30 9.39 5.88
C LYS A 326 -0.06 7.90 5.77
N ASP A 327 -1.35 7.59 5.70
CA ASP A 327 -1.91 6.25 5.45
C ASP A 327 -1.25 5.14 6.30
N GLY A 328 -1.08 5.41 7.60
CA GLY A 328 -0.46 4.49 8.55
C GLY A 328 1.07 4.41 8.52
N SER A 329 1.74 5.13 7.62
CA SER A 329 3.19 5.37 7.66
C SER A 329 3.48 6.62 8.46
N SER A 330 4.54 6.60 9.26
CA SER A 330 4.95 7.75 10.09
C SER A 330 6.47 7.86 10.15
N VAL A 331 6.97 9.09 10.10
CA VAL A 331 8.37 9.41 10.37
C VAL A 331 8.45 10.48 11.43
N THR A 332 9.37 10.33 12.37
CA THR A 332 9.64 11.32 13.40
C THR A 332 11.11 11.70 13.36
N LYS A 333 11.38 13.01 13.39
CA LYS A 333 12.72 13.57 13.56
C LYS A 333 12.76 14.49 14.76
N THR A 334 13.89 14.55 15.44
CA THR A 334 14.11 15.43 16.59
C THR A 334 15.40 16.19 16.39
N TYR A 335 15.34 17.51 16.54
CA TYR A 335 16.46 18.42 16.39
C TYR A 335 16.77 19.07 17.73
N ALA A 336 17.98 18.87 18.24
CA ALA A 336 18.45 19.51 19.47
C ALA A 336 18.74 21.00 19.24
N LEU A 337 18.42 21.85 20.20
CA LEU A 337 18.66 23.30 20.16
C LEU A 337 19.87 23.74 21.01
N THR A 338 20.71 22.80 21.41
CA THR A 338 21.85 23.03 22.31
C THR A 338 22.89 24.02 21.77
N ASN A 339 22.94 24.18 20.47
CA ASN A 339 23.91 25.05 19.79
C ASN A 339 23.30 26.39 19.30
N LEU A 340 22.14 26.78 19.83
CA LEU A 340 21.55 28.09 19.57
C LEU A 340 22.11 29.14 20.52
N THR A 341 22.42 30.28 19.97
CA THR A 341 22.76 31.49 20.75
C THR A 341 21.51 32.35 20.94
N LEU A 342 21.19 32.70 22.16
CA LEU A 342 20.07 33.59 22.50
C LEU A 342 20.64 34.96 22.81
N GLU A 343 20.37 35.97 21.96
CA GLU A 343 20.86 37.35 22.18
C GLU A 343 20.15 37.95 23.39
N SER A 344 20.91 38.70 24.18
CA SER A 344 20.42 39.37 25.41
C SER A 344 19.45 40.55 25.13
#